data_0b94da73a4a0fab1be8ef479f210c697
#
_entry.id   0b94da73a4a0fab1be8ef479f210c697
#
_cell.length_a   1.000
_cell.length_b   1.000
_cell.length_c   1.000
_cell.angle_alpha   90.00
_cell.angle_beta   90.00
_cell.angle_gamma   90.00
#
_symmetry.space_group_name_H-M   'P 1'
#
loop_
_entity.id
_entity.type
_entity.pdbx_description
1 polymer ?
#
loop_
_entity_poly.entity_id
_entity_poly.type
_entity_poly.pdbx_seq_one_letter_code
_entity_poly.pdbx_strand_id
1 'polypeptide(L)'
;MEQPKYDLENRLVKFAILILEVCDLLPNTRAANNLEHQLSKSGTAPALMYGEVQAAESRADFLHKMKMLLKELRESRITLRIISEKPIIKHPKVEIALKECNELIGIFSKSIKTAKANSVK
;
A
#
# COMPACT_ATOMS: atom_id res chain seq x y z
N MET A 1 1.36 10.50 -26.80
CA MET A 1 0.91 9.21 -26.32
C MET A 1 0.21 9.33 -24.99
N GLU A 2 -0.90 8.65 -24.87
CA GLU A 2 -1.70 8.77 -23.68
C GLU A 2 -1.05 8.04 -22.51
N GLN A 3 -0.97 8.73 -21.36
CA GLN A 3 -0.48 8.14 -20.13
C GLN A 3 -1.45 7.07 -19.68
N PRO A 4 -0.99 5.85 -19.37
CA PRO A 4 -1.91 4.84 -18.87
C PRO A 4 -2.64 5.39 -17.66
N LYS A 5 -3.94 5.26 -17.69
CA LYS A 5 -4.81 5.71 -16.62
C LYS A 5 -4.42 5.07 -15.29
N TYR A 6 -3.86 3.87 -15.38
CA TYR A 6 -3.54 3.05 -14.23
C TYR A 6 -2.10 2.58 -14.29
N ASP A 7 -1.18 3.54 -14.19
CA ASP A 7 0.22 3.19 -14.01
C ASP A 7 0.42 2.82 -12.55
N LEU A 8 -0.08 1.64 -12.19
CA LEU A 8 -0.10 1.20 -10.80
C LEU A 8 1.29 0.92 -10.27
N GLU A 9 2.18 0.41 -11.12
CA GLU A 9 3.54 0.16 -10.68
C GLU A 9 4.20 1.44 -10.20
N ASN A 10 4.15 2.49 -11.01
CA ASN A 10 4.75 3.76 -10.67
C ASN A 10 4.07 4.37 -9.44
N ARG A 11 2.76 4.23 -9.36
CA ARG A 11 1.99 4.76 -8.24
C ARG A 11 2.36 4.06 -6.93
N LEU A 12 2.57 2.74 -6.97
CA LEU A 12 3.00 1.98 -5.79
C LEU A 12 4.43 2.32 -5.40
N VAL A 13 5.31 2.56 -6.37
CA VAL A 13 6.68 2.99 -6.08
C VAL A 13 6.67 4.36 -5.40
N LYS A 14 5.88 5.30 -5.91
CA LYS A 14 5.76 6.61 -5.28
C LYS A 14 5.18 6.53 -3.89
N PHE A 15 4.21 5.65 -3.68
CA PHE A 15 3.65 5.42 -2.35
C PHE A 15 4.74 4.88 -1.40
N ALA A 16 5.53 3.92 -1.86
CA ALA A 16 6.63 3.37 -1.07
C ALA A 16 7.61 4.46 -0.66
N ILE A 17 7.98 5.34 -1.59
CA ILE A 17 8.88 6.46 -1.30
C ILE A 17 8.27 7.37 -0.24
N LEU A 18 7.00 7.72 -0.40
CA LEU A 18 6.29 8.56 0.56
C LEU A 18 6.27 7.92 1.96
N ILE A 19 6.05 6.61 2.01
CA ILE A 19 6.10 5.88 3.28
C ILE A 19 7.47 5.98 3.93
N LEU A 20 8.54 5.82 3.16
CA LEU A 20 9.90 5.93 3.69
C LEU A 20 10.17 7.36 4.19
N GLU A 21 9.63 8.37 3.51
CA GLU A 21 9.74 9.75 3.97
C GLU A 21 9.00 9.97 5.29
N VAL A 22 7.84 9.35 5.45
CA VAL A 22 7.13 9.40 6.74
C VAL A 22 7.97 8.73 7.82
N CYS A 23 8.55 7.58 7.52
CA CYS A 23 9.40 6.87 8.48
C CYS A 23 10.57 7.74 8.95
N ASP A 24 11.17 8.50 8.04
CA ASP A 24 12.30 9.38 8.39
C ASP A 24 11.90 10.50 9.33
N LEU A 25 10.62 10.85 9.39
CA LEU A 25 10.11 11.91 10.26
C LEU A 25 9.80 11.41 11.67
N LEU A 26 9.75 10.11 11.89
CA LEU A 26 9.35 9.57 13.20
C LEU A 26 10.47 9.76 14.23
N PRO A 27 10.12 10.04 15.49
CA PRO A 27 11.11 10.22 16.54
C PRO A 27 11.78 8.90 16.92
N ASN A 28 12.95 9.00 17.54
CA ASN A 28 13.67 7.82 17.99
C ASN A 28 13.18 7.42 19.39
N THR A 29 12.04 6.77 19.43
CA THR A 29 11.45 6.19 20.64
C THR A 29 11.15 4.74 20.36
N ARG A 30 11.00 3.93 21.41
CA ARG A 30 10.67 2.52 21.22
C ARG A 30 9.38 2.34 20.42
N ALA A 31 8.33 3.08 20.78
CA ALA A 31 7.05 2.96 20.12
C ALA A 31 7.15 3.38 18.65
N ALA A 32 7.78 4.52 18.38
CA ALA A 32 7.92 5.02 17.02
C ALA A 32 8.80 4.09 16.19
N ASN A 33 9.86 3.54 16.77
CA ASN A 33 10.74 2.60 16.06
C ASN A 33 9.98 1.34 15.66
N ASN A 34 9.10 0.85 16.52
CA ASN A 34 8.27 -0.31 16.20
C ASN A 34 7.31 -0.01 15.06
N LEU A 35 6.65 1.15 15.11
CA LEU A 35 5.75 1.57 14.04
C LEU A 35 6.48 1.80 12.72
N GLU A 36 7.68 2.37 12.81
CA GLU A 36 8.52 2.60 11.64
C GLU A 36 8.88 1.28 10.96
N HIS A 37 9.25 0.28 11.75
CA HIS A 37 9.58 -1.04 11.21
C HIS A 37 8.37 -1.65 10.48
N GLN A 38 7.20 -1.60 11.10
CA GLN A 38 5.99 -2.14 10.49
C GLN A 38 5.59 -1.37 9.24
N LEU A 39 5.65 -0.04 9.30
CA LEU A 39 5.23 0.80 8.19
C LEU A 39 6.17 0.67 6.99
N SER A 40 7.48 0.71 7.22
CA SER A 40 8.44 0.58 6.13
C SER A 40 8.26 -0.76 5.41
N LYS A 41 7.95 -1.81 6.16
CA LYS A 41 7.73 -3.14 5.58
C LYS A 41 6.41 -3.19 4.78
N SER A 42 5.30 -2.82 5.42
CA SER A 42 3.98 -2.94 4.78
C SER A 42 3.76 -1.92 3.67
N GLY A 43 4.40 -0.76 3.77
CA GLY A 43 4.23 0.30 2.77
C GLY A 43 5.08 0.12 1.53
N THR A 44 6.17 -0.65 1.62
CA THR A 44 7.01 -0.93 0.45
C THR A 44 6.66 -2.26 -0.22
N ALA A 45 6.06 -3.19 0.53
CA ALA A 45 5.73 -4.51 0.02
C ALA A 45 4.81 -4.47 -1.21
N PRO A 46 3.78 -3.61 -1.28
CA PRO A 46 2.91 -3.61 -2.45
C PRO A 46 3.63 -3.35 -3.76
N ALA A 47 4.61 -2.44 -3.78
CA ALA A 47 5.38 -2.18 -4.99
C ALA A 47 6.16 -3.42 -5.42
N LEU A 48 6.78 -4.09 -4.45
CA LEU A 48 7.55 -5.31 -4.73
C LEU A 48 6.65 -6.45 -5.19
N MET A 49 5.49 -6.58 -4.57
CA MET A 49 4.54 -7.65 -4.89
C MET A 49 3.86 -7.47 -6.24
N TYR A 50 3.74 -6.24 -6.70
CA TYR A 50 3.02 -5.96 -7.93
C TYR A 50 3.68 -6.61 -9.14
N GLY A 51 5.00 -6.70 -9.15
CA GLY A 51 5.71 -7.42 -10.19
C GLY A 51 5.32 -8.89 -10.23
N GLU A 52 5.13 -9.49 -9.06
CA GLU A 52 4.69 -10.89 -8.98
C GLU A 52 3.25 -11.06 -9.42
N VAL A 53 2.39 -10.08 -9.13
CA VAL A 53 1.01 -10.09 -9.59
C VAL A 53 0.95 -10.11 -11.10
N GLN A 54 1.77 -9.27 -11.75
CA GLN A 54 1.80 -9.17 -13.20
C GLN A 54 2.35 -10.43 -13.85
N ALA A 55 3.15 -11.19 -13.12
CA ALA A 55 3.75 -12.44 -13.62
C ALA A 55 2.98 -13.67 -13.16
N ALA A 56 1.76 -13.51 -12.65
CA ALA A 56 0.96 -14.62 -12.16
C ALA A 56 0.70 -15.64 -13.25
N GLU A 57 0.78 -16.92 -12.89
CA GLU A 57 0.70 -18.03 -13.86
C GLU A 57 -0.71 -18.54 -14.06
N SER A 58 -1.65 -18.12 -13.22
CA SER A 58 -3.05 -18.53 -13.32
C SER A 58 -3.93 -17.48 -12.70
N ARG A 59 -5.23 -17.59 -12.96
CA ARG A 59 -6.20 -16.66 -12.33
C ARG A 59 -6.22 -16.83 -10.82
N ALA A 60 -6.14 -18.05 -10.33
CA ALA A 60 -6.11 -18.30 -8.89
C ALA A 60 -4.87 -17.69 -8.25
N ASP A 61 -3.73 -17.84 -8.92
CA ASP A 61 -2.47 -17.24 -8.46
C ASP A 61 -2.56 -15.71 -8.45
N PHE A 62 -3.12 -15.13 -9.51
CA PHE A 62 -3.34 -13.69 -9.60
C PHE A 62 -4.17 -13.18 -8.42
N LEU A 63 -5.31 -13.83 -8.17
CA LEU A 63 -6.20 -13.42 -7.08
C LEU A 63 -5.53 -13.55 -5.72
N HIS A 64 -4.79 -14.63 -5.51
CA HIS A 64 -4.07 -14.84 -4.25
C HIS A 64 -3.05 -13.72 -4.00
N LYS A 65 -2.25 -13.42 -5.02
CA LYS A 65 -1.22 -12.38 -4.89
C LYS A 65 -1.81 -10.99 -4.74
N MET A 66 -2.92 -10.72 -5.42
CA MET A 66 -3.64 -9.44 -5.27
C MET A 66 -4.16 -9.27 -3.84
N LYS A 67 -4.69 -10.35 -3.26
CA LYS A 67 -5.20 -10.29 -1.87
C LYS A 67 -4.07 -10.06 -0.88
N MET A 68 -2.90 -10.64 -1.12
CA MET A 68 -1.75 -10.42 -0.25
C MET A 68 -1.26 -8.97 -0.33
N LEU A 69 -1.23 -8.41 -1.54
CA LEU A 69 -0.87 -7.01 -1.74
C LEU A 69 -1.86 -6.10 -1.02
N LEU A 70 -3.14 -6.36 -1.17
CA LEU A 70 -4.18 -5.57 -0.50
C LEU A 70 -4.05 -5.65 1.02
N LYS A 71 -3.68 -6.81 1.54
CA LYS A 71 -3.45 -6.98 2.98
C LYS A 71 -2.35 -6.02 3.46
N GLU A 72 -1.25 -5.91 2.71
CA GLU A 72 -0.16 -5.01 3.08
C GLU A 72 -0.61 -3.54 3.07
N LEU A 73 -1.42 -3.16 2.08
CA LEU A 73 -1.97 -1.81 2.04
C LEU A 73 -2.86 -1.53 3.26
N ARG A 74 -3.66 -2.50 3.67
CA ARG A 74 -4.54 -2.34 4.84
C ARG A 74 -3.73 -2.22 6.12
N GLU A 75 -2.64 -2.96 6.24
CA GLU A 75 -1.74 -2.84 7.39
C GLU A 75 -1.09 -1.46 7.43
N SER A 76 -0.68 -0.96 6.26
CA SER A 76 -0.12 0.40 6.16
C SER A 76 -1.13 1.44 6.61
N ARG A 77 -2.39 1.29 6.19
CA ARG A 77 -3.43 2.23 6.58
C ARG A 77 -3.60 2.30 8.09
N ILE A 78 -3.64 1.14 8.75
CA ILE A 78 -3.81 1.10 10.20
C ILE A 78 -2.61 1.73 10.89
N THR A 79 -1.39 1.43 10.45
CA THR A 79 -0.19 2.02 11.04
C THR A 79 -0.18 3.54 10.87
N LEU A 80 -0.53 4.02 9.66
CA LEU A 80 -0.62 5.46 9.40
C LEU A 80 -1.69 6.13 10.28
N ARG A 81 -2.81 5.45 10.51
CA ARG A 81 -3.86 5.97 11.39
C ARG A 81 -3.36 6.09 12.82
N ILE A 82 -2.61 5.12 13.29
CA ILE A 82 -2.04 5.18 14.64
C ILE A 82 -1.11 6.38 14.75
N ILE A 83 -0.25 6.57 13.76
CA ILE A 83 0.69 7.69 13.73
C ILE A 83 -0.05 9.03 13.73
N SER A 84 -1.15 9.11 12.96
CA SER A 84 -1.93 10.33 12.81
C SER A 84 -2.79 10.63 14.04
N GLU A 85 -3.42 9.61 14.61
CA GLU A 85 -4.45 9.80 15.65
C GLU A 85 -3.91 9.88 17.07
N LYS A 86 -2.77 9.28 17.37
CA LYS A 86 -2.10 9.33 18.69
C LYS A 86 -1.83 10.80 19.11
N PRO A 87 -1.29 11.75 18.34
CA PRO A 87 -0.39 11.58 17.20
C PRO A 87 1.05 11.30 17.64
N ILE A 88 1.75 10.50 16.85
CA ILE A 88 3.19 10.31 17.04
C ILE A 88 3.94 11.53 16.51
N ILE A 89 3.53 12.00 15.33
CA ILE A 89 4.00 13.25 14.73
C ILE A 89 2.82 13.94 14.08
N LYS A 90 2.95 15.26 13.86
CA LYS A 90 2.00 16.04 13.09
C LYS A 90 2.74 16.60 11.89
N HIS A 91 2.49 16.01 10.72
CA HIS A 91 3.16 16.41 9.50
C HIS A 91 2.26 16.12 8.30
N PRO A 92 2.19 17.03 7.32
CA PRO A 92 1.31 16.84 6.16
C PRO A 92 1.52 15.53 5.42
N LYS A 93 2.75 15.00 5.40
CA LYS A 93 3.04 13.75 4.69
C LYS A 93 2.29 12.56 5.24
N VAL A 94 1.95 12.56 6.54
CA VAL A 94 1.18 11.49 7.15
C VAL A 94 -0.22 11.44 6.52
N GLU A 95 -0.87 12.60 6.42
CA GLU A 95 -2.22 12.68 5.87
C GLU A 95 -2.21 12.42 4.36
N ILE A 96 -1.19 12.88 3.66
CA ILE A 96 -1.05 12.60 2.23
C ILE A 96 -0.89 11.11 2.00
N ALA A 97 -0.05 10.44 2.79
CA ALA A 97 0.17 9.00 2.69
C ALA A 97 -1.11 8.23 3.01
N LEU A 98 -1.85 8.67 4.02
CA LEU A 98 -3.09 8.01 4.41
C LEU A 98 -4.14 8.12 3.30
N LYS A 99 -4.25 9.29 2.69
CA LYS A 99 -5.18 9.50 1.57
C LYS A 99 -4.82 8.62 0.38
N GLU A 100 -3.55 8.59 0.02
CA GLU A 100 -3.09 7.76 -1.11
C GLU A 100 -3.31 6.28 -0.81
N CYS A 101 -3.03 5.86 0.42
CA CYS A 101 -3.24 4.48 0.83
C CYS A 101 -4.71 4.06 0.66
N ASN A 102 -5.62 4.93 1.09
CA ASN A 102 -7.05 4.66 0.96
C ASN A 102 -7.47 4.54 -0.51
N GLU A 103 -6.91 5.39 -1.38
CA GLU A 103 -7.21 5.31 -2.81
C GLU A 103 -6.69 4.01 -3.42
N LEU A 104 -5.47 3.62 -3.05
CA LEU A 104 -4.88 2.36 -3.54
C LEU A 104 -5.70 1.16 -3.07
N ILE A 105 -6.13 1.16 -1.82
CA ILE A 105 -7.00 0.09 -1.29
C ILE A 105 -8.27 0.00 -2.14
N GLY A 106 -8.88 1.12 -2.47
CA GLY A 106 -10.06 1.14 -3.31
C GLY A 106 -9.81 0.54 -4.69
N ILE A 107 -8.70 0.92 -5.32
CA ILE A 107 -8.36 0.41 -6.65
C ILE A 107 -8.15 -1.11 -6.62
N PHE A 108 -7.36 -1.61 -5.68
CA PHE A 108 -7.05 -3.03 -5.63
C PHE A 108 -8.25 -3.87 -5.15
N SER A 109 -9.08 -3.33 -4.25
CA SER A 109 -10.31 -4.01 -3.85
C SER A 109 -11.25 -4.19 -5.05
N LYS A 110 -11.38 -3.15 -5.86
CA LYS A 110 -12.23 -3.20 -7.06
C LYS A 110 -11.68 -4.18 -8.09
N SER A 111 -10.36 -4.18 -8.28
CA SER A 111 -9.70 -5.10 -9.22
C SER A 111 -9.92 -6.56 -8.82
N ILE A 112 -9.84 -6.86 -7.53
CA ILE A 112 -10.09 -8.21 -7.03
C ILE A 112 -11.54 -8.60 -7.28
N LYS A 113 -12.47 -7.70 -6.99
CA LYS A 113 -13.88 -7.94 -7.19
C LYS A 113 -14.21 -8.25 -8.66
N THR A 114 -13.62 -7.45 -9.56
CA THR A 114 -13.80 -7.62 -11.00
C THR A 114 -13.22 -8.96 -11.46
N ALA A 115 -12.04 -9.30 -10.99
CA ALA A 115 -11.39 -10.56 -11.37
C ALA A 115 -12.18 -11.77 -10.88
N LYS A 116 -12.76 -11.70 -9.68
CA LYS A 116 -13.61 -12.76 -9.15
C LYS A 116 -14.86 -12.96 -10.00
N ALA A 117 -15.50 -11.86 -10.36
CA ALA A 117 -16.72 -11.92 -11.19
C ALA A 117 -16.40 -12.58 -12.53
N ASN A 118 -15.27 -12.23 -13.14
CA ASN A 118 -14.87 -12.78 -14.43
C ASN A 118 -14.49 -14.25 -14.32
N SER A 119 -13.97 -14.70 -13.17
CA SER A 119 -13.55 -16.09 -13.02
C SER A 119 -14.70 -17.06 -12.82
N VAL A 120 -15.88 -16.55 -12.51
CA VAL A 120 -17.08 -17.39 -12.33
C VAL A 120 -17.68 -17.79 -13.67
N LYS A 121 -17.34 -17.10 -14.71
CA LYS A 121 -17.81 -17.45 -16.06
C LYS A 121 -17.03 -18.65 -16.61
#